data_8ecb3373e13401040999de328d323f4e
#
_entry.id   8ecb3373e13401040999de328d323f4e
#
_cell.length_a   1.000
_cell.length_b   1.000
_cell.length_c   1.000
_cell.angle_alpha   90.00
_cell.angle_beta   90.00
_cell.angle_gamma   90.00
#
_symmetry.space_group_name_H-M   'P 1'
#
loop_
_entity.id
_entity.type
_entity.pdbx_description
1 polymer ?
#
loop_
_entity_poly.entity_id
_entity_poly.type
_entity_poly.pdbx_seq_one_letter_code
_entity_poly.pdbx_strand_id
1 'polypeptide(L)'
;VLPGASFFLNMPYAPARKMIDAGLPVAVASDYNPGSSPSGNMKFMLSLATIWMKMMPGEALVAATQNGAYAMGLEEQCGSITKGKMANLVILKRVPALAYVPYAYGSDIVVRTLLHGEEVPG
;
A
#
# COMPACT_ATOMS: atom_id res chain seq x y z
N VAL A 1 -4.24 -6.83 6.29
CA VAL A 1 -2.97 -7.26 6.92
C VAL A 1 -2.11 -6.06 7.27
N LEU A 2 -1.31 -6.16 8.33
CA LEU A 2 -0.56 -5.08 8.97
C LEU A 2 0.94 -5.43 9.04
N PRO A 3 1.66 -5.37 7.91
CA PRO A 3 3.07 -5.80 7.87
C PRO A 3 3.99 -4.96 8.77
N GLY A 4 3.69 -3.68 8.96
CA GLY A 4 4.46 -2.79 9.83
C GLY A 4 4.43 -3.22 11.30
N ALA A 5 3.27 -3.60 11.81
CA ALA A 5 3.12 -4.11 13.16
C ALA A 5 3.88 -5.43 13.35
N SER A 6 3.75 -6.37 12.40
CA SER A 6 4.51 -7.62 12.45
C SER A 6 6.02 -7.39 12.47
N PHE A 7 6.50 -6.45 11.65
CA PHE A 7 7.92 -6.06 11.62
C PHE A 7 8.37 -5.46 12.95
N PHE A 8 7.68 -4.43 13.43
CA PHE A 8 8.11 -3.66 14.60
C PHE A 8 8.05 -4.47 15.90
N LEU A 9 7.02 -5.31 16.05
CA LEU A 9 6.83 -6.14 17.24
C LEU A 9 7.48 -7.52 17.14
N ASN A 10 8.22 -7.79 16.05
CA ASN A 10 8.84 -9.10 15.78
C ASN A 10 7.83 -10.26 15.86
N MET A 11 6.66 -10.06 15.27
CA MET A 11 5.57 -11.04 15.25
C MET A 11 5.53 -11.80 13.90
N PRO A 12 4.94 -13.00 13.87
CA PRO A 12 4.69 -13.68 12.60
C PRO A 12 3.87 -12.83 11.63
N TYR A 13 4.23 -12.90 10.34
CA TYR A 13 3.48 -12.22 9.29
C TYR A 13 2.21 -13.00 8.94
N ALA A 14 1.15 -12.27 8.63
CA ALA A 14 -0.08 -12.87 8.11
C ALA A 14 0.20 -13.66 6.83
N PRO A 15 -0.45 -14.83 6.62
CA PRO A 15 -0.22 -15.69 5.46
C PRO A 15 -0.90 -15.17 4.20
N ALA A 16 -0.57 -13.93 3.78
CA ALA A 16 -1.25 -13.25 2.67
C ALA A 16 -1.20 -14.05 1.37
N ARG A 17 -0.09 -14.75 1.07
CA ARG A 17 -0.02 -15.61 -0.12
C ARG A 17 -1.12 -16.69 -0.12
N LYS A 18 -1.31 -17.38 1.00
CA LYS A 18 -2.34 -18.41 1.12
C LYS A 18 -3.75 -17.82 1.04
N MET A 19 -3.94 -16.62 1.58
CA MET A 19 -5.24 -15.92 1.51
C MET A 19 -5.57 -15.55 0.05
N ILE A 20 -4.61 -15.01 -0.69
CA ILE A 20 -4.78 -14.65 -2.10
C ILE A 20 -5.02 -15.90 -2.95
N ASP A 21 -4.24 -16.97 -2.75
CA ASP A 21 -4.41 -18.23 -3.48
C ASP A 21 -5.77 -18.89 -3.20
N ALA A 22 -6.36 -18.61 -2.05
CA ALA A 22 -7.73 -19.00 -1.70
C ALA A 22 -8.81 -18.05 -2.25
N GLY A 23 -8.44 -17.04 -3.05
CA GLY A 23 -9.37 -16.08 -3.66
C GLY A 23 -9.86 -14.97 -2.73
N LEU A 24 -9.22 -14.78 -1.57
CA LEU A 24 -9.63 -13.73 -0.64
C LEU A 24 -9.04 -12.36 -1.05
N PRO A 25 -9.82 -11.29 -1.06
CA PRO A 25 -9.31 -9.93 -1.24
C PRO A 25 -8.54 -9.51 0.01
N VAL A 26 -7.24 -9.27 -0.14
CA VAL A 26 -6.36 -8.84 0.96
C VAL A 26 -6.10 -7.35 0.84
N ALA A 27 -6.34 -6.61 1.93
CA ALA A 27 -5.93 -5.21 2.06
C ALA A 27 -4.66 -5.09 2.91
N VAL A 28 -3.78 -4.15 2.55
CA VAL A 28 -2.56 -3.78 3.30
C VAL A 28 -2.74 -2.38 3.86
N ALA A 29 -2.49 -2.23 5.16
CA ALA A 29 -2.52 -0.94 5.84
C ALA A 29 -1.24 -0.73 6.67
N SER A 30 -0.90 0.54 6.93
CA SER A 30 0.25 0.90 7.76
C SER A 30 0.01 0.64 9.24
N ASP A 31 -1.23 0.76 9.70
CA ASP A 31 -1.57 0.76 11.13
C ASP A 31 -0.72 1.78 11.91
N TYR A 32 -0.52 2.97 11.32
CA TYR A 32 0.39 3.97 11.86
C TYR A 32 -0.02 4.41 13.26
N ASN A 33 0.76 4.02 14.24
CA ASN A 33 0.59 4.38 15.64
C ASN A 33 1.91 4.23 16.40
N PRO A 34 2.11 4.92 17.55
CA PRO A 34 3.37 4.88 18.29
C PRO A 34 3.64 3.53 18.98
N GLY A 35 2.63 2.70 19.20
CA GLY A 35 2.75 1.46 19.99
C GLY A 35 3.22 0.25 19.19
N SER A 36 2.77 0.10 17.96
CA SER A 36 2.98 -1.12 17.17
C SER A 36 3.50 -0.88 15.75
N SER A 37 3.34 0.32 15.19
CA SER A 37 3.76 0.62 13.81
C SER A 37 4.11 2.11 13.67
N PRO A 38 5.29 2.56 14.14
CA PRO A 38 5.63 3.98 14.18
C PRO A 38 6.06 4.54 12.81
N SER A 39 5.48 4.05 11.73
CA SER A 39 5.75 4.52 10.36
C SER A 39 4.51 4.45 9.48
N GLY A 40 4.16 5.59 8.87
CA GLY A 40 3.13 5.69 7.82
C GLY A 40 3.68 5.45 6.41
N ASN A 41 4.93 5.00 6.25
CA ASN A 41 5.56 4.80 4.94
C ASN A 41 4.97 3.60 4.21
N MET A 42 3.98 3.85 3.35
CA MET A 42 3.33 2.79 2.56
C MET A 42 4.28 2.07 1.60
N LYS A 43 5.34 2.71 1.09
CA LYS A 43 6.36 2.00 0.28
C LYS A 43 7.04 0.90 1.10
N PHE A 44 7.34 1.20 2.36
CA PHE A 44 7.90 0.21 3.28
C PHE A 44 6.90 -0.92 3.58
N MET A 45 5.62 -0.59 3.75
CA MET A 45 4.57 -1.61 3.91
C MET A 45 4.48 -2.54 2.69
N LEU A 46 4.56 -1.98 1.48
CA LEU A 46 4.59 -2.76 0.24
C LEU A 46 5.82 -3.68 0.16
N SER A 47 6.97 -3.20 0.62
CA SER A 47 8.21 -4.02 0.68
C SER A 47 8.05 -5.20 1.63
N LEU A 48 7.53 -4.97 2.81
CA LEU A 48 7.28 -6.04 3.78
C LEU A 48 6.24 -7.05 3.25
N ALA A 49 5.18 -6.56 2.60
CA ALA A 49 4.17 -7.41 2.00
C ALA A 49 4.75 -8.30 0.88
N THR A 50 5.63 -7.77 0.04
CA THR A 50 6.26 -8.53 -1.03
C THR A 50 7.32 -9.51 -0.50
N ILE A 51 8.17 -9.09 0.43
CA ILE A 51 9.29 -9.89 0.90
C ILE A 51 8.81 -10.98 1.88
N TRP A 52 8.06 -10.60 2.89
CA TRP A 52 7.70 -11.49 3.99
C TRP A 52 6.34 -12.17 3.81
N MET A 53 5.37 -11.49 3.24
CA MET A 53 4.04 -12.07 3.01
C MET A 53 3.90 -12.72 1.62
N LYS A 54 4.97 -12.68 0.79
CA LYS A 54 5.04 -13.32 -0.54
C LYS A 54 3.97 -12.85 -1.53
N MET A 55 3.56 -11.59 -1.40
CA MET A 55 2.70 -10.95 -2.39
C MET A 55 3.52 -10.54 -3.62
N MET A 56 2.96 -10.68 -4.81
CA MET A 56 3.55 -10.07 -6.00
C MET A 56 3.43 -8.54 -5.91
N PRO A 57 4.37 -7.76 -6.50
CA PRO A 57 4.32 -6.29 -6.44
C PRO A 57 2.99 -5.68 -6.87
N GLY A 58 2.37 -6.23 -7.92
CA GLY A 58 1.04 -5.79 -8.37
C GLY A 58 -0.06 -6.10 -7.36
N GLU A 59 -0.02 -7.28 -6.74
CA GLU A 59 -0.97 -7.67 -5.69
C GLU A 59 -0.84 -6.75 -4.45
N ALA A 60 0.38 -6.44 -4.05
CA ALA A 60 0.64 -5.54 -2.92
C ALA A 60 0.10 -4.13 -3.20
N LEU A 61 0.26 -3.62 -4.44
CA LEU A 61 -0.30 -2.33 -4.84
C LEU A 61 -1.83 -2.34 -4.85
N VAL A 62 -2.46 -3.35 -5.42
CA VAL A 62 -3.93 -3.51 -5.39
C VAL A 62 -4.42 -3.60 -3.94
N ALA A 63 -3.69 -4.34 -3.09
CA ALA A 63 -4.01 -4.48 -1.67
C ALA A 63 -3.96 -3.15 -0.91
N ALA A 64 -3.03 -2.26 -1.27
CA ALA A 64 -2.87 -0.94 -0.64
C ALA A 64 -3.79 0.14 -1.26
N THR A 65 -4.44 -0.11 -2.37
CA THR A 65 -5.28 0.86 -3.09
C THR A 65 -6.73 0.39 -3.20
N GLN A 66 -7.05 -0.46 -4.16
CA GLN A 66 -8.42 -0.91 -4.42
C GLN A 66 -9.00 -1.69 -3.24
N ASN A 67 -8.27 -2.69 -2.77
CA ASN A 67 -8.73 -3.49 -1.64
C ASN A 67 -8.75 -2.69 -0.33
N GLY A 68 -7.82 -1.73 -0.17
CA GLY A 68 -7.85 -0.77 0.94
C GLY A 68 -9.11 0.09 0.93
N ALA A 69 -9.49 0.64 -0.23
CA ALA A 69 -10.72 1.38 -0.39
C ALA A 69 -11.96 0.53 -0.10
N TYR A 70 -11.99 -0.70 -0.64
CA TYR A 70 -13.06 -1.65 -0.37
C TYR A 70 -13.19 -1.97 1.12
N ALA A 71 -12.08 -2.22 1.81
CA ALA A 71 -12.09 -2.50 3.25
C ALA A 71 -12.63 -1.34 4.10
N MET A 72 -12.59 -0.12 3.58
CA MET A 72 -13.14 1.09 4.21
C MET A 72 -14.55 1.44 3.72
N GLY A 73 -15.13 0.71 2.77
CA GLY A 73 -16.40 1.05 2.13
C GLY A 73 -16.34 2.30 1.23
N LEU A 74 -15.16 2.59 0.65
CA LEU A 74 -14.90 3.77 -0.18
C LEU A 74 -14.57 3.40 -1.64
N GLU A 75 -14.82 2.19 -2.06
CA GLU A 75 -14.47 1.67 -3.40
C GLU A 75 -15.15 2.42 -4.53
N GLU A 76 -16.32 3.00 -4.31
CA GLU A 76 -17.00 3.84 -5.29
C GLU A 76 -16.37 5.24 -5.42
N GLN A 77 -15.64 5.68 -4.39
CA GLN A 77 -15.10 7.02 -4.30
C GLN A 77 -13.60 7.11 -4.63
N CYS A 78 -12.82 6.08 -4.30
CA CYS A 78 -11.36 6.07 -4.48
C CYS A 78 -10.81 4.65 -4.69
N GLY A 79 -9.48 4.50 -4.61
CA GLY A 79 -8.77 3.22 -4.73
C GLY A 79 -8.38 2.84 -6.16
N SER A 80 -8.94 3.48 -7.18
CA SER A 80 -8.56 3.27 -8.60
C SER A 80 -8.61 4.57 -9.38
N ILE A 81 -7.84 4.64 -10.46
CA ILE A 81 -7.87 5.78 -11.41
C ILE A 81 -9.01 5.52 -12.40
N THR A 82 -10.21 5.92 -12.01
CA THR A 82 -11.43 5.73 -12.78
C THR A 82 -12.19 7.04 -12.87
N LYS A 83 -12.76 7.35 -14.04
CA LYS A 83 -13.55 8.56 -14.23
C LYS A 83 -14.72 8.62 -13.24
N GLY A 84 -14.84 9.74 -12.55
CA GLY A 84 -15.88 9.97 -11.53
C GLY A 84 -15.42 9.71 -10.10
N LYS A 85 -14.27 9.09 -9.90
CA LYS A 85 -13.67 8.93 -8.56
C LYS A 85 -12.83 10.15 -8.17
N MET A 86 -12.62 10.31 -6.86
CA MET A 86 -11.77 11.36 -6.31
C MET A 86 -10.34 11.23 -6.83
N ALA A 87 -9.75 12.36 -7.19
CA ALA A 87 -8.36 12.43 -7.63
C ALA A 87 -7.39 12.42 -6.43
N ASN A 88 -7.41 11.32 -5.68
CA ASN A 88 -6.43 11.02 -4.63
C ASN A 88 -5.29 10.23 -5.27
N LEU A 89 -4.23 10.91 -5.68
CA LEU A 89 -3.18 10.36 -6.53
C LEU A 89 -1.80 10.60 -5.95
N VAL A 90 -0.93 9.62 -6.11
CA VAL A 90 0.51 9.78 -5.88
C VAL A 90 1.22 9.71 -7.22
N ILE A 91 1.94 10.77 -7.57
CA ILE A 91 2.73 10.86 -8.79
C ILE A 91 4.18 10.52 -8.45
N LEU A 92 4.69 9.49 -9.11
CA LEU A 92 6.05 9.01 -8.90
C LEU A 92 7.00 9.53 -9.97
N LYS A 93 8.28 9.60 -9.65
CA LYS A 93 9.37 9.68 -10.65
C LYS A 93 9.21 8.52 -11.63
N ARG A 94 9.75 8.68 -12.84
CA ARG A 94 9.78 7.57 -13.80
C ARG A 94 10.52 6.39 -13.21
N VAL A 95 9.83 5.27 -13.11
CA VAL A 95 10.38 4.00 -12.59
C VAL A 95 10.43 2.96 -13.71
N PRO A 96 11.41 2.03 -13.69
CA PRO A 96 11.58 1.07 -14.77
C PRO A 96 10.45 0.02 -14.83
N ALA A 97 9.85 -0.29 -13.69
CA ALA A 97 8.77 -1.26 -13.56
C ALA A 97 7.99 -1.03 -12.27
N LEU A 98 6.78 -1.57 -12.18
CA LEU A 98 5.95 -1.52 -10.98
C LEU A 98 6.65 -2.13 -9.75
N ALA A 99 7.41 -3.21 -9.96
CA ALA A 99 8.19 -3.86 -8.91
C ALA A 99 9.26 -2.96 -8.27
N TYR A 100 9.62 -1.84 -8.93
CA TYR A 100 10.56 -0.89 -8.37
C TYR A 100 9.98 -0.12 -7.17
N VAL A 101 8.67 0.03 -7.08
CA VAL A 101 8.03 0.76 -5.97
C VAL A 101 8.31 0.12 -4.61
N PRO A 102 8.03 -1.17 -4.38
CA PRO A 102 8.42 -1.83 -3.13
C PRO A 102 9.95 -1.98 -2.98
N TYR A 103 10.71 -2.12 -4.06
CA TYR A 103 12.17 -2.16 -4.00
C TYR A 103 12.76 -0.86 -3.46
N ALA A 104 12.23 0.28 -3.87
CA ALA A 104 12.74 1.61 -3.54
C ALA A 104 12.18 2.19 -2.22
N TYR A 105 11.88 1.37 -1.23
CA TYR A 105 11.25 1.80 0.03
C TYR A 105 12.01 2.92 0.77
N GLY A 106 13.34 2.94 0.66
CA GLY A 106 14.21 3.95 1.27
C GLY A 106 14.50 5.15 0.36
N SER A 107 14.05 5.14 -0.90
CA SER A 107 14.30 6.22 -1.85
C SER A 107 13.12 7.17 -1.94
N ASP A 108 13.41 8.45 -2.14
CA ASP A 108 12.38 9.44 -2.45
C ASP A 108 12.00 9.36 -3.93
N ILE A 109 10.93 8.65 -4.23
CA ILE A 109 10.38 8.47 -5.58
C ILE A 109 9.05 9.21 -5.77
N VAL A 110 8.48 9.80 -4.74
CA VAL A 110 7.24 10.58 -4.83
C VAL A 110 7.58 11.97 -5.35
N VAL A 111 6.89 12.41 -6.40
CA VAL A 111 7.03 13.75 -6.96
C VAL A 111 5.96 14.68 -6.44
N ARG A 112 4.72 14.22 -6.43
CA ARG A 112 3.57 14.99 -5.94
C ARG A 112 2.52 14.04 -5.36
N THR A 113 1.79 14.55 -4.37
CA THR A 113 0.59 13.91 -3.85
C THR A 113 -0.59 14.84 -4.09
N LEU A 114 -1.66 14.30 -4.68
CA LEU A 114 -2.91 15.02 -4.87
C LEU A 114 -3.96 14.45 -3.93
N LEU A 115 -4.70 15.32 -3.26
CA LEU A 115 -5.86 14.97 -2.46
C LEU A 115 -7.05 15.79 -2.98
N HIS A 116 -8.10 15.12 -3.39
CA HIS A 116 -9.26 15.72 -4.08
C HIS A 116 -8.87 16.58 -5.31
N GLY A 117 -7.78 16.22 -5.99
CA GLY A 117 -7.26 16.95 -7.13
C GLY A 117 -6.35 18.14 -6.81
N GLU A 118 -6.20 18.48 -5.54
CA GLU A 118 -5.31 19.55 -5.08
C GLU A 118 -3.98 19.00 -4.59
N GLU A 119 -2.88 19.68 -4.88
CA GLU A 119 -1.54 19.28 -4.46
C GLU A 119 -1.38 19.49 -2.95
N VAL A 120 -0.97 18.43 -2.26
CA VAL A 120 -0.67 18.48 -0.82
C VAL A 120 0.81 18.81 -0.67
N PRO A 121 1.18 19.84 0.13
CA PRO A 121 2.58 20.11 0.44
C PRO A 121 3.26 18.89 1.07
N GLY A 122 4.45 18.58 0.58
CA GLY A 122 5.28 17.49 1.09
C GLY A 122 6.02 17.85 2.39
#